data_3c1711c787a6af4ba7b1867a4761f0d1
#
_entry.id   3c1711c787a6af4ba7b1867a4761f0d1
#
_cell.length_a   1.000
_cell.length_b   1.000
_cell.length_c   1.000
_cell.angle_alpha   90.00
_cell.angle_beta   90.00
_cell.angle_gamma   90.00
#
_symmetry.space_group_name_H-M   'P 1'
#
loop_
_entity.id
_entity.type
_entity.pdbx_description
1 polymer ?
#
loop_
_entity_poly.entity_id
_entity_poly.type
_entity_poly.pdbx_seq_one_letter_code
_entity_poly.pdbx_strand_id
1 'polypeptide(L)'
;MLIKRSDLNPILKPKRIHSWEAEAVFNGCPIRKDNKIYLVYRALSLPHYHTLANTNLMVSDIGIAPSKDGIEFHDRKRFIAPEHPWERFGCEDPRVTELEGKYYIFYTALSAYPFRAE
;
A
#
# COMPACT_ATOMS: atom_id res chain seq x y z
N MET A 1 -8.90 -4.73 28.14
CA MET A 1 -8.20 -3.66 27.39
C MET A 1 -9.23 -2.81 26.67
N LEU A 2 -9.17 -1.50 26.87
CA LEU A 2 -10.04 -0.54 26.21
C LEU A 2 -9.36 -0.08 24.91
N ILE A 3 -10.00 -0.33 23.77
CA ILE A 3 -9.56 0.19 22.49
C ILE A 3 -10.27 1.53 22.24
N LYS A 4 -9.48 2.60 22.16
CA LYS A 4 -9.98 3.93 21.81
C LYS A 4 -9.59 4.25 20.36
N ARG A 5 -10.59 4.62 19.55
CA ARG A 5 -10.36 5.14 18.21
C ARG A 5 -9.99 6.62 18.28
N SER A 6 -9.03 7.04 17.47
CA SER A 6 -8.71 8.47 17.35
C SER A 6 -9.82 9.22 16.65
N ASP A 7 -10.14 10.41 17.13
CA ASP A 7 -11.09 11.32 16.48
C ASP A 7 -10.53 11.89 15.15
N LEU A 8 -9.22 11.72 14.94
CA LEU A 8 -8.52 12.14 13.72
C LEU A 8 -8.57 11.10 12.59
N ASN A 9 -9.23 9.95 12.81
CA ASN A 9 -9.43 8.97 11.73
C ASN A 9 -10.36 9.50 10.64
N PRO A 10 -10.12 9.15 9.35
CA PRO A 10 -8.99 8.36 8.86
C PRO A 10 -7.68 9.14 8.85
N ILE A 11 -6.61 8.53 9.36
CA ILE A 11 -5.28 9.14 9.43
C ILE A 11 -4.56 9.23 8.08
N LEU A 12 -5.01 8.49 7.09
CA LEU A 12 -4.51 8.53 5.72
C LEU A 12 -5.70 8.50 4.75
N LYS A 13 -5.68 9.41 3.78
CA LYS A 13 -6.72 9.50 2.74
C LYS A 13 -6.09 9.41 1.35
N PRO A 14 -6.81 8.96 0.32
CA PRO A 14 -6.34 9.00 -1.05
C PRO A 14 -5.92 10.42 -1.45
N LYS A 15 -4.87 10.52 -2.27
CA LYS A 15 -4.47 11.78 -2.90
C LYS A 15 -4.67 11.69 -4.41
N ARG A 16 -5.59 12.47 -4.94
CA ARG A 16 -5.93 12.47 -6.38
C ARG A 16 -4.77 12.88 -7.28
N ILE A 17 -3.80 13.64 -6.74
CA ILE A 17 -2.60 14.04 -7.47
C ILE A 17 -1.65 12.86 -7.75
N HIS A 18 -1.76 11.79 -6.97
CA HIS A 18 -0.99 10.57 -7.17
C HIS A 18 -1.90 9.51 -7.81
N SER A 19 -1.78 9.29 -9.11
CA SER A 19 -2.65 8.35 -9.84
C SER A 19 -2.65 6.93 -9.25
N TRP A 20 -1.54 6.50 -8.68
CA TRP A 20 -1.37 5.16 -8.10
C TRP A 20 -2.11 4.95 -6.76
N GLU A 21 -2.55 6.02 -6.10
CA GLU A 21 -3.29 5.96 -4.83
C GLU A 21 -4.58 6.80 -4.84
N ALA A 22 -5.00 7.24 -6.01
CA ALA A 22 -6.07 8.23 -6.11
C ALA A 22 -7.46 7.69 -5.79
N GLU A 23 -7.69 6.39 -5.95
CA GLU A 23 -8.98 5.76 -5.67
C GLU A 23 -9.14 5.39 -4.20
N ALA A 24 -8.16 4.68 -3.63
CA ALA A 24 -8.25 4.23 -2.24
C ALA A 24 -6.87 3.99 -1.62
N VAL A 25 -6.80 4.09 -0.30
CA VAL A 25 -5.67 3.67 0.54
C VAL A 25 -6.21 2.91 1.74
N PHE A 26 -5.68 1.71 2.00
CA PHE A 26 -6.18 0.82 3.04
C PHE A 26 -5.20 -0.29 3.40
N ASN A 27 -5.58 -1.18 4.30
CA ASN A 27 -4.77 -2.33 4.74
C ASN A 27 -3.35 -1.94 5.14
N GLY A 28 -3.24 -0.90 5.99
CA GLY A 28 -1.96 -0.39 6.46
C GLY A 28 -1.30 -1.29 7.50
N CYS A 29 0.02 -1.39 7.42
CA CYS A 29 0.87 -2.05 8.39
C CYS A 29 1.87 -1.03 8.96
N PRO A 30 1.73 -0.61 10.22
CA PRO A 30 2.66 0.32 10.84
C PRO A 30 3.93 -0.40 11.29
N ILE A 31 5.06 0.25 11.11
CA ILE A 31 6.35 -0.19 11.61
C ILE A 31 7.08 0.99 12.26
N ARG A 32 7.90 0.70 13.26
CA ARG A 32 8.74 1.71 13.91
C ARG A 32 10.19 1.51 13.50
N LYS A 33 10.85 2.59 13.07
CA LYS A 33 12.26 2.60 12.74
C LYS A 33 12.84 3.99 12.98
N ASP A 34 13.98 4.06 13.69
CA ASP A 34 14.73 5.29 13.93
C ASP A 34 13.85 6.45 14.46
N ASN A 35 13.05 6.17 15.50
CA ASN A 35 12.11 7.12 16.13
C ASN A 35 11.01 7.65 15.21
N LYS A 36 10.80 7.02 14.06
CA LYS A 36 9.68 7.29 13.15
C LYS A 36 8.75 6.10 13.06
N ILE A 37 7.52 6.39 12.73
CA ILE A 37 6.53 5.38 12.36
C ILE A 37 6.34 5.47 10.86
N TYR A 38 6.44 4.33 10.19
CA TYR A 38 6.14 4.20 8.78
C TYR A 38 4.86 3.40 8.62
N LEU A 39 3.93 3.92 7.84
CA LEU A 39 2.76 3.16 7.43
C LEU A 39 3.01 2.61 6.02
N VAL A 40 3.08 1.29 5.92
CA VAL A 40 3.13 0.58 4.64
C VAL A 40 1.71 0.14 4.31
N TYR A 41 1.18 0.55 3.18
CA TYR A 41 -0.26 0.41 2.90
C TYR A 41 -0.53 0.00 1.46
N ARG A 42 -1.69 -0.62 1.25
CA ARG A 42 -2.22 -0.86 -0.09
C ARG A 42 -2.80 0.43 -0.65
N ALA A 43 -2.42 0.74 -1.86
CA ALA A 43 -2.91 1.87 -2.63
C ALA A 43 -3.61 1.38 -3.90
N LEU A 44 -4.72 2.00 -4.25
CA LEU A 44 -5.49 1.63 -5.42
C LEU A 44 -5.52 2.80 -6.42
N SER A 45 -5.14 2.51 -7.65
CA SER A 45 -5.14 3.50 -8.72
C SER A 45 -6.54 3.82 -9.22
N LEU A 46 -6.68 4.97 -9.89
CA LEU A 46 -7.85 5.19 -10.74
C LEU A 46 -7.92 4.11 -11.83
N PRO A 47 -9.14 3.79 -12.32
CA PRO A 47 -9.29 2.89 -13.44
C PRO A 47 -8.50 3.40 -14.66
N HIS A 48 -7.72 2.51 -15.27
CA HIS A 48 -6.99 2.77 -16.50
C HIS A 48 -6.90 1.51 -17.36
N TYR A 49 -6.67 1.69 -18.66
CA TYR A 49 -6.57 0.57 -19.58
C TYR A 49 -5.35 -0.29 -19.27
N HIS A 50 -5.58 -1.57 -19.09
CA HIS A 50 -4.53 -2.57 -18.85
C HIS A 50 -4.42 -3.47 -20.09
N THR A 51 -3.28 -3.39 -20.79
CA THR A 51 -3.08 -4.06 -22.08
C THR A 51 -3.24 -5.57 -22.02
N LEU A 52 -2.73 -6.20 -20.97
CA LEU A 52 -2.81 -7.67 -20.81
C LEU A 52 -4.21 -8.16 -20.43
N ALA A 53 -4.98 -7.37 -19.72
CA ALA A 53 -6.37 -7.68 -19.40
C ALA A 53 -7.34 -7.27 -20.51
N ASN A 54 -6.89 -6.39 -21.40
CA ASN A 54 -7.71 -5.80 -22.48
C ASN A 54 -8.99 -5.11 -21.96
N THR A 55 -8.88 -4.45 -20.81
CA THR A 55 -9.97 -3.73 -20.17
C THR A 55 -9.41 -2.71 -19.16
N ASN A 56 -10.27 -1.82 -18.68
CA ASN A 56 -9.90 -0.90 -17.60
C ASN A 56 -9.86 -1.65 -16.28
N LEU A 57 -8.77 -1.45 -15.55
CA LEU A 57 -8.56 -1.99 -14.21
C LEU A 57 -8.10 -0.90 -13.26
N MET A 58 -8.46 -1.05 -11.99
CA MET A 58 -7.79 -0.43 -10.87
C MET A 58 -6.68 -1.37 -10.41
N VAL A 59 -5.44 -0.89 -10.38
CA VAL A 59 -4.27 -1.70 -10.00
C VAL A 59 -3.80 -1.29 -8.62
N SER A 60 -3.48 -2.28 -7.79
CA SER A 60 -2.94 -2.04 -6.47
C SER A 60 -1.42 -1.96 -6.50
N ASP A 61 -0.90 -0.95 -5.81
CA ASP A 61 0.50 -0.79 -5.45
C ASP A 61 0.65 -0.74 -3.94
N ILE A 62 1.88 -0.79 -3.46
CA ILE A 62 2.18 -0.58 -2.05
C ILE A 62 2.82 0.78 -1.88
N GLY A 63 2.20 1.60 -1.03
CA GLY A 63 2.71 2.89 -0.62
C GLY A 63 3.41 2.83 0.73
N ILE A 64 4.23 3.84 1.01
CA ILE A 64 4.86 4.04 2.31
C ILE A 64 4.80 5.53 2.67
N ALA A 65 4.49 5.81 3.93
CA ALA A 65 4.46 7.17 4.45
C ALA A 65 5.08 7.23 5.84
N PRO A 66 6.04 8.13 6.10
CA PRO A 66 6.60 8.35 7.41
C PRO A 66 5.72 9.26 8.27
N SER A 67 5.84 9.09 9.59
CA SER A 67 5.24 9.94 10.59
C SER A 67 6.12 10.03 11.83
N LYS A 68 6.10 11.17 12.52
CA LYS A 68 6.77 11.35 13.81
C LYS A 68 5.89 10.92 14.99
N ASP A 69 4.57 11.03 14.84
CA ASP A 69 3.60 10.81 15.91
C ASP A 69 2.61 9.67 15.67
N GLY A 70 2.62 9.07 14.47
CA GLY A 70 1.69 8.01 14.08
C GLY A 70 0.29 8.49 13.71
N ILE A 71 0.09 9.79 13.60
CA ILE A 71 -1.19 10.44 13.29
C ILE A 71 -1.10 11.22 11.98
N GLU A 72 -0.08 12.07 11.85
CA GLU A 72 0.19 12.83 10.64
C GLU A 72 1.27 12.13 9.81
N PHE A 73 0.92 11.75 8.60
CA PHE A 73 1.79 11.07 7.65
C PHE A 73 2.11 12.00 6.48
N HIS A 74 3.41 12.13 6.17
CA HIS A 74 3.93 13.02 5.16
C HIS A 74 4.73 12.25 4.11
N ASP A 75 5.18 12.96 3.06
CA ASP A 75 6.15 12.45 2.09
C ASP A 75 5.88 11.03 1.62
N ARG A 76 4.59 10.73 1.38
CA ARG A 76 4.18 9.41 0.92
C ARG A 76 4.78 9.10 -0.45
N LYS A 77 5.24 7.86 -0.61
CA LYS A 77 5.89 7.37 -1.82
C LYS A 77 5.25 6.08 -2.30
N ARG A 78 5.23 5.91 -3.60
CA ARG A 78 5.00 4.62 -4.23
C ARG A 78 6.22 3.74 -3.93
N PHE A 79 6.02 2.64 -3.20
CA PHE A 79 7.11 1.85 -2.64
C PHE A 79 7.34 0.55 -3.42
N ILE A 80 6.29 -0.22 -3.66
CA ILE A 80 6.34 -1.41 -4.50
C ILE A 80 5.26 -1.27 -5.57
N ALA A 81 5.67 -1.37 -6.81
CA ALA A 81 4.80 -1.36 -7.98
C ALA A 81 5.03 -2.64 -8.77
N PRO A 82 4.07 -3.07 -9.59
CA PRO A 82 4.27 -4.22 -10.46
C PRO A 82 5.50 -4.08 -11.37
N GLU A 83 6.49 -4.94 -11.18
CA GLU A 83 7.73 -4.99 -11.98
C GLU A 83 7.96 -6.36 -12.60
N HIS A 84 7.44 -7.41 -11.97
CA HIS A 84 7.67 -8.79 -12.37
C HIS A 84 6.42 -9.42 -13.00
N PRO A 85 6.58 -10.48 -13.82
CA PRO A 85 5.44 -11.17 -14.44
C PRO A 85 4.37 -11.64 -13.46
N TRP A 86 4.75 -12.02 -12.25
CA TRP A 86 3.82 -12.47 -11.20
C TRP A 86 3.10 -11.34 -10.47
N GLU A 87 3.47 -10.08 -10.72
CA GLU A 87 2.88 -8.88 -10.11
C GLU A 87 2.05 -8.05 -11.09
N ARG A 88 1.99 -8.44 -12.34
CA ARG A 88 1.52 -7.60 -13.45
C ARG A 88 0.12 -7.01 -13.28
N PHE A 89 -0.69 -7.59 -12.41
CA PHE A 89 -2.04 -7.11 -12.11
C PHE A 89 -2.18 -6.47 -10.73
N GLY A 90 -1.12 -6.36 -9.97
CA GLY A 90 -1.08 -5.63 -8.72
C GLY A 90 -0.25 -6.26 -7.60
N CYS A 91 0.07 -5.41 -6.62
CA CYS A 91 0.73 -5.77 -5.37
C CYS A 91 -0.19 -5.35 -4.21
N GLU A 92 -0.57 -6.28 -3.33
CA GLU A 92 -1.64 -6.08 -2.36
C GLU A 92 -1.25 -6.45 -0.93
N ASP A 93 -1.94 -5.83 0.03
CA ASP A 93 -2.03 -6.23 1.43
C ASP A 93 -0.68 -6.48 2.11
N PRO A 94 0.18 -5.45 2.21
CA PRO A 94 1.52 -5.61 2.77
C PRO A 94 1.49 -5.94 4.27
N ARG A 95 2.44 -6.78 4.70
CA ARG A 95 2.77 -7.02 6.09
C ARG A 95 4.27 -6.94 6.26
N VAL A 96 4.71 -6.25 7.29
CA VAL A 96 6.13 -6.03 7.56
C VAL A 96 6.49 -6.66 8.90
N THR A 97 7.57 -7.42 8.91
CA THR A 97 8.13 -8.04 10.11
C THR A 97 9.60 -7.65 10.23
N GLU A 98 9.99 -7.16 11.40
CA GLU A 98 11.41 -6.99 11.74
C GLU A 98 11.96 -8.28 12.33
N LEU A 99 13.06 -8.75 11.77
CA LEU A 99 13.77 -9.93 12.23
C LEU A 99 15.27 -9.73 12.08
N GLU A 100 16.02 -9.86 13.18
CA GLU A 100 17.49 -9.75 13.20
C GLU A 100 18.02 -8.46 12.53
N GLY A 101 17.36 -7.33 12.82
CA GLY A 101 17.75 -6.02 12.31
C GLY A 101 17.38 -5.78 10.83
N LYS A 102 16.65 -6.68 10.21
CA LYS A 102 16.14 -6.55 8.84
C LYS A 102 14.62 -6.45 8.83
N TYR A 103 14.08 -5.78 7.81
CA TYR A 103 12.64 -5.67 7.59
C TYR A 103 12.25 -6.54 6.40
N TYR A 104 11.36 -7.48 6.64
CA TYR A 104 10.81 -8.37 5.62
C TYR A 104 9.40 -7.93 5.29
N ILE A 105 9.13 -7.71 4.02
CA ILE A 105 7.80 -7.30 3.53
C ILE A 105 7.20 -8.47 2.77
N PHE A 106 6.04 -8.92 3.24
CA PHE A 106 5.22 -9.91 2.57
C PHE A 106 4.02 -9.21 1.95
N TYR A 107 3.70 -9.54 0.74
CA TYR A 107 2.55 -9.00 0.03
C TYR A 107 1.99 -10.02 -0.95
N THR A 108 0.74 -9.81 -1.37
CA THR A 108 0.09 -10.63 -2.40
C THR A 108 0.37 -10.05 -3.76
N ALA A 109 0.94 -10.84 -4.64
CA ALA A 109 1.15 -10.49 -6.04
C ALA A 109 0.03 -11.09 -6.90
N LEU A 110 -0.50 -10.32 -7.85
CA LEU A 110 -1.54 -10.77 -8.77
C LEU A 110 -0.94 -11.03 -10.15
N SER A 111 -0.95 -12.30 -10.57
CA SER A 111 -0.26 -12.77 -11.77
C SER A 111 -1.17 -12.90 -13.00
N ALA A 112 -2.49 -12.97 -12.82
CA ALA A 112 -3.43 -13.25 -13.89
C ALA A 112 -4.74 -12.45 -13.76
N TYR A 113 -5.42 -12.31 -14.89
CA TYR A 113 -6.78 -11.77 -14.96
C TYR A 113 -7.69 -12.79 -15.67
N PRO A 114 -8.86 -13.15 -15.11
CA PRO A 114 -9.37 -12.71 -13.80
C PRO A 114 -8.38 -13.01 -12.67
N PHE A 115 -8.38 -12.17 -11.62
CA PHE A 115 -7.33 -12.13 -10.62
C PHE A 115 -6.97 -13.49 -10.02
N ARG A 116 -5.67 -13.75 -9.98
CA ARG A 116 -5.10 -14.93 -9.34
C ARG A 116 -3.91 -14.50 -8.51
N ALA A 117 -3.91 -14.86 -7.23
CA ALA A 117 -2.82 -14.60 -6.29
C ALA A 117 -1.68 -15.61 -6.45
N GLU A 118 -0.47 -15.16 -6.19
CA GLU A 118 0.75 -15.94 -6.10
C GLU A 118 1.37 -15.82 -4.68
#